data_f196c834a05bd376245529de7ab9947c
#
_entry.id   f196c834a05bd376245529de7ab9947c
#
_cell.length_a   1.000
_cell.length_b   1.000
_cell.length_c   1.000
_cell.angle_alpha   90.00
_cell.angle_beta   90.00
_cell.angle_gamma   90.00
#
_symmetry.space_group_name_H-M   'P 1'
#
loop_
_entity.id
_entity.type
_entity.pdbx_description
1 polymer ?
#
loop_
_entity_poly.entity_id
_entity_poly.type
_entity_poly.pdbx_seq_one_letter_code
_entity_poly.pdbx_strand_id
1 'polypeptide(L)'
;MKKIALLFLVAGLFSFSSAFSQATKQLNFGLIGISYDIPVSTDIAVSPFAGSNLDLSYLTLGVKASYYFDNLIGLPEAWDLYGGANVGYALGIGDGNDSDVDLGLQVGGRWFWNEKWGIYLEGGGGKLGGSAGLGLTMKL
;
A
#
# COMPACT_ATOMS: atom_id res chain seq x y z
N MET A 1 -6.86 -6.29 -28.49
CA MET A 1 -7.20 -7.45 -27.66
C MET A 1 -6.55 -7.41 -26.28
N LYS A 2 -5.26 -7.13 -26.17
CA LYS A 2 -4.60 -7.06 -24.85
C LYS A 2 -5.17 -5.97 -23.93
N LYS A 3 -5.58 -4.83 -24.46
CA LYS A 3 -6.21 -3.74 -23.70
C LYS A 3 -7.59 -4.10 -23.15
N ILE A 4 -8.35 -4.88 -23.92
CA ILE A 4 -9.68 -5.35 -23.51
C ILE A 4 -9.54 -6.42 -22.42
N ALA A 5 -8.58 -7.35 -22.57
CA ALA A 5 -8.29 -8.35 -21.56
C ALA A 5 -7.87 -7.71 -20.23
N LEU A 6 -7.06 -6.65 -20.28
CA LEU A 6 -6.66 -5.90 -19.09
C LEU A 6 -7.87 -5.20 -18.43
N LEU A 7 -8.77 -4.65 -19.25
CA LEU A 7 -9.98 -4.00 -18.75
C LEU A 7 -10.90 -5.01 -18.01
N PHE A 8 -11.07 -6.20 -18.60
CA PHE A 8 -11.83 -7.28 -17.95
C PHE A 8 -11.16 -7.79 -16.68
N LEU A 9 -9.84 -7.88 -16.67
CA LEU A 9 -9.08 -8.26 -15.49
C LEU A 9 -9.27 -7.25 -14.36
N VAL A 10 -9.18 -5.95 -14.66
CA VAL A 10 -9.39 -4.86 -13.70
C VAL A 10 -10.84 -4.85 -13.22
N ALA A 11 -11.81 -4.96 -14.13
CA ALA A 11 -13.22 -5.03 -13.77
C ALA A 11 -13.54 -6.28 -12.92
N GLY A 12 -12.91 -7.42 -13.21
CA GLY A 12 -13.04 -8.63 -12.43
C GLY A 12 -12.50 -8.48 -11.01
N LEU A 13 -11.38 -7.78 -10.85
CA LEU A 13 -10.81 -7.49 -9.53
C LEU A 13 -11.73 -6.62 -8.67
N PHE A 14 -12.45 -5.68 -9.28
CA PHE A 14 -13.41 -4.83 -8.57
C PHE A 14 -14.73 -5.54 -8.20
N SER A 15 -15.02 -6.67 -8.82
CA SER A 15 -16.27 -7.42 -8.59
C SER A 15 -16.25 -8.31 -7.35
N PHE A 16 -15.09 -8.52 -6.74
CA PHE A 16 -14.90 -9.44 -5.62
C PHE A 16 -14.86 -8.79 -4.24
N SER A 17 -15.59 -7.70 -4.03
CA SER A 17 -15.75 -7.17 -2.67
C SER A 17 -16.65 -8.07 -1.84
N SER A 18 -16.10 -8.95 -1.02
CA SER A 18 -16.87 -9.77 -0.11
C SER A 18 -17.08 -9.06 1.24
N ALA A 19 -18.19 -9.41 1.92
CA ALA A 19 -18.52 -8.89 3.24
C ALA A 19 -17.54 -9.35 4.35
N PHE A 20 -16.65 -10.31 4.06
CA PHE A 20 -15.67 -10.87 4.98
C PHE A 20 -14.23 -10.46 4.62
N SER A 21 -14.07 -9.29 4.04
CA SER A 21 -12.77 -8.82 3.61
C SER A 21 -11.89 -8.45 4.80
N GLN A 22 -10.66 -8.99 4.87
CA GLN A 22 -9.59 -8.47 5.74
C GLN A 22 -9.08 -7.15 5.19
N ALA A 23 -8.92 -7.09 3.89
CA ALA A 23 -8.65 -5.85 3.21
C ALA A 23 -9.87 -4.95 3.32
N THR A 24 -9.73 -3.81 3.95
CA THR A 24 -10.79 -2.82 4.13
C THR A 24 -10.37 -1.49 3.51
N LYS A 25 -11.35 -0.64 3.23
CA LYS A 25 -11.05 0.74 2.88
C LYS A 25 -10.39 1.42 4.06
N GLN A 26 -9.18 1.88 3.87
CA GLN A 26 -8.39 2.49 4.93
C GLN A 26 -7.62 3.67 4.41
N LEU A 27 -7.46 4.66 5.26
CA LEU A 27 -6.60 5.79 5.03
C LEU A 27 -5.40 5.70 5.97
N ASN A 28 -4.20 5.73 5.41
CA ASN A 28 -2.97 5.61 6.17
C ASN A 28 -2.22 6.93 6.11
N PHE A 29 -1.88 7.47 7.27
CA PHE A 29 -1.15 8.72 7.43
C PHE A 29 0.19 8.44 8.11
N GLY A 30 1.27 8.58 7.39
CA GLY A 30 2.60 8.35 7.91
C GLY A 30 3.45 9.61 8.01
N LEU A 31 4.62 9.45 8.60
CA LEU A 31 5.60 10.54 8.71
C LEU A 31 6.11 11.00 7.34
N ILE A 32 6.17 10.11 6.36
CA ILE A 32 6.71 10.38 5.04
C ILE A 32 5.75 10.04 3.90
N GLY A 33 4.49 9.77 4.19
CA GLY A 33 3.54 9.46 3.13
C GLY A 33 2.12 9.24 3.59
N ILE A 34 1.26 9.17 2.60
CA ILE A 34 -0.17 8.90 2.75
C ILE A 34 -0.59 7.87 1.72
N SER A 35 -1.50 6.98 2.07
CA SER A 35 -2.08 6.04 1.12
C SER A 35 -3.54 5.76 1.45
N TYR A 36 -4.27 5.36 0.43
CA TYR A 36 -5.68 4.98 0.54
C TYR A 36 -5.84 3.56 0.03
N ASP A 37 -6.23 2.65 0.90
CA ASP A 37 -6.37 1.24 0.57
C ASP A 37 -7.77 0.95 0.04
N ILE A 38 -7.82 0.34 -1.13
CA ILE A 38 -9.05 -0.09 -1.79
C ILE A 38 -9.03 -1.61 -1.87
N PRO A 39 -9.92 -2.32 -1.15
CA PRO A 39 -9.98 -3.76 -1.23
C PRO A 39 -10.49 -4.19 -2.62
N VAL A 40 -9.77 -5.07 -3.27
CA VAL A 40 -10.15 -5.66 -4.56
C VAL A 40 -10.50 -7.13 -4.43
N SER A 41 -10.14 -7.75 -3.32
CA SER A 41 -10.57 -9.08 -2.92
C SER A 41 -10.53 -9.20 -1.39
N THR A 42 -10.80 -10.38 -0.85
CA THR A 42 -10.75 -10.65 0.60
C THR A 42 -9.36 -10.36 1.18
N ASP A 43 -8.31 -10.68 0.43
CA ASP A 43 -6.94 -10.64 0.92
C ASP A 43 -6.05 -9.65 0.17
N ILE A 44 -6.57 -8.93 -0.82
CA ILE A 44 -5.78 -8.03 -1.66
C ILE A 44 -6.37 -6.63 -1.65
N ALA A 45 -5.52 -5.64 -1.44
CA ALA A 45 -5.85 -4.23 -1.61
C ALA A 45 -4.93 -3.56 -2.62
N VAL A 46 -5.47 -2.61 -3.35
CA VAL A 46 -4.73 -1.72 -4.23
C VAL A 46 -4.76 -0.32 -3.63
N SER A 47 -3.61 0.33 -3.56
CA SER A 47 -3.49 1.57 -2.80
C SER A 47 -2.74 2.63 -3.59
N PRO A 48 -3.44 3.66 -4.08
CA PRO A 48 -2.75 4.86 -4.50
C PRO A 48 -2.03 5.48 -3.30
N PHE A 49 -0.84 5.99 -3.53
CA PHE A 49 -0.05 6.60 -2.47
C PHE A 49 0.75 7.80 -2.96
N ALA A 50 1.08 8.67 -2.01
CA ALA A 50 2.08 9.70 -2.16
C ALA A 50 3.03 9.63 -0.97
N GLY A 51 4.33 9.67 -1.23
CA GLY A 51 5.30 9.53 -0.16
C GLY A 51 6.70 9.91 -0.59
N SER A 52 7.61 9.79 0.35
CA SER A 52 9.01 10.09 0.14
C SER A 52 9.86 8.90 0.57
N ASN A 53 11.09 8.85 0.10
CA ASN A 53 12.11 7.94 0.63
C ASN A 53 12.68 8.47 1.97
N LEU A 54 13.47 7.64 2.65
CA LEU A 54 13.98 7.94 3.99
C LEU A 54 14.83 9.20 4.07
N ASP A 55 15.59 9.50 3.03
CA ASP A 55 16.46 10.68 2.97
C ASP A 55 15.79 11.91 2.34
N LEU A 56 14.50 11.81 2.03
CA LEU A 56 13.68 12.89 1.46
C LEU A 56 14.22 13.44 0.13
N SER A 57 14.91 12.61 -0.65
CA SER A 57 15.44 13.02 -1.96
C SER A 57 14.43 12.87 -3.10
N TYR A 58 13.33 12.18 -2.89
CA TYR A 58 12.28 11.96 -3.89
C TYR A 58 10.89 12.10 -3.29
N LEU A 59 9.99 12.71 -4.05
CA LEU A 59 8.55 12.61 -3.83
C LEU A 59 7.99 11.61 -4.84
N THR A 60 7.35 10.55 -4.37
CA THR A 60 6.82 9.49 -5.21
C THR A 60 5.30 9.50 -5.17
N LEU A 61 4.71 9.46 -6.36
CA LEU A 61 3.28 9.22 -6.55
C LEU A 61 3.14 7.85 -7.22
N GLY A 62 2.30 6.99 -6.68
CA GLY A 62 2.21 5.65 -7.23
C GLY A 62 1.04 4.84 -6.72
N VAL A 63 1.12 3.56 -7.01
CA VAL A 63 0.15 2.54 -6.61
C VAL A 63 0.89 1.35 -6.05
N LYS A 64 0.39 0.80 -4.96
CA LYS A 64 0.87 -0.46 -4.40
C LYS A 64 -0.25 -1.49 -4.36
N ALA A 65 0.14 -2.74 -4.49
CA ALA A 65 -0.71 -3.89 -4.29
C ALA A 65 -0.20 -4.66 -3.07
N SER A 66 -1.09 -4.93 -2.14
CA SER A 66 -0.75 -5.61 -0.89
C SER A 66 -1.60 -6.86 -0.72
N TYR A 67 -0.95 -7.95 -0.33
CA TYR A 67 -1.59 -9.19 0.05
C TYR A 67 -1.57 -9.32 1.57
N TYR A 68 -2.73 -9.63 2.16
CA TYR A 68 -2.90 -9.79 3.60
C TYR A 68 -2.72 -11.25 3.99
N PHE A 69 -1.80 -11.50 4.90
CA PHE A 69 -1.44 -12.85 5.36
C PHE A 69 -2.23 -13.30 6.59
N ASP A 70 -3.13 -12.51 7.10
CA ASP A 70 -3.81 -12.74 8.38
C ASP A 70 -4.52 -14.09 8.45
N ASN A 71 -5.22 -14.47 7.37
CA ASN A 71 -5.91 -15.76 7.30
C ASN A 71 -4.94 -16.95 7.25
N LEU A 72 -3.79 -16.79 6.60
CA LEU A 72 -2.80 -17.85 6.47
C LEU A 72 -2.14 -18.19 7.79
N ILE A 73 -1.96 -17.22 8.67
CA ILE A 73 -1.26 -17.39 9.94
C ILE A 73 -2.17 -17.25 11.16
N GLY A 74 -3.47 -17.04 10.94
CA GLY A 74 -4.46 -17.00 12.02
C GLY A 74 -4.31 -15.81 12.97
N LEU A 75 -4.00 -14.63 12.46
CA LEU A 75 -3.89 -13.42 13.27
C LEU A 75 -5.26 -12.99 13.82
N PRO A 76 -5.31 -12.44 15.05
CA PRO A 76 -6.51 -11.79 15.56
C PRO A 76 -6.97 -10.62 14.69
N GLU A 77 -8.25 -10.27 14.75
CA GLU A 77 -8.84 -9.18 13.96
C GLU A 77 -8.17 -7.82 14.17
N ALA A 78 -7.59 -7.59 15.34
CA ALA A 78 -6.90 -6.35 15.66
C ALA A 78 -5.56 -6.19 14.93
N TRP A 79 -5.05 -7.24 14.30
CA TRP A 79 -3.75 -7.25 13.64
C TRP A 79 -3.88 -7.52 12.16
N ASP A 80 -3.14 -6.78 11.36
CA ASP A 80 -2.93 -7.05 9.94
C ASP A 80 -1.45 -7.26 9.66
N LEU A 81 -1.13 -8.24 8.85
CA LEU A 81 0.19 -8.41 8.26
C LEU A 81 0.04 -8.49 6.75
N TYR A 82 0.78 -7.67 6.04
CA TYR A 82 0.68 -7.60 4.59
C TYR A 82 2.03 -7.40 3.93
N GLY A 83 2.10 -7.78 2.67
CA GLY A 83 3.27 -7.55 1.84
C GLY A 83 2.87 -7.48 0.37
N GLY A 84 3.71 -6.87 -0.43
CA GLY A 84 3.39 -6.73 -1.84
C GLY A 84 4.43 -5.94 -2.62
N ALA A 85 3.96 -5.37 -3.73
CA ALA A 85 4.78 -4.63 -4.68
C ALA A 85 4.17 -3.26 -4.94
N ASN A 86 5.02 -2.34 -5.35
CA ASN A 86 4.60 -0.99 -5.70
C ASN A 86 5.31 -0.48 -6.94
N VAL A 87 4.64 0.43 -7.62
CA VAL A 87 5.18 1.17 -8.75
C VAL A 87 4.77 2.63 -8.60
N GLY A 88 5.68 3.52 -8.89
CA GLY A 88 5.41 4.96 -8.81
C GLY A 88 6.33 5.76 -9.69
N TYR A 89 6.03 7.04 -9.78
CA TYR A 89 6.89 8.02 -10.42
C TYR A 89 7.51 8.90 -9.33
N ALA A 90 8.81 8.82 -9.22
CA ALA A 90 9.58 9.55 -8.23
C ALA A 90 10.09 10.85 -8.83
N LEU A 91 9.69 11.96 -8.22
CA LEU A 91 10.16 13.29 -8.56
C LEU A 91 11.38 13.62 -7.70
N GLY A 92 12.51 13.91 -8.34
CA GLY A 92 13.72 14.30 -7.63
C GLY A 92 13.55 15.63 -6.90
N ILE A 93 13.97 15.68 -5.64
CA ILE A 93 13.95 16.89 -4.81
C ILE A 93 15.40 17.38 -4.66
N GLY A 94 15.62 18.65 -4.95
CA GLY A 94 16.94 19.28 -4.86
C GLY A 94 17.83 19.00 -6.06
N ASP A 95 19.03 19.56 -5.99
CA ASP A 95 20.02 19.47 -7.07
C ASP A 95 20.63 18.06 -7.15
N GLY A 96 20.75 17.54 -8.39
CA GLY A 96 21.40 16.28 -8.67
C GLY A 96 20.50 15.04 -8.62
N ASN A 97 19.22 15.19 -8.30
CA ASN A 97 18.24 14.10 -8.31
C ASN A 97 17.34 14.17 -9.55
N ASP A 98 17.39 13.13 -10.37
CA ASP A 98 16.55 13.01 -11.57
C ASP A 98 15.26 12.26 -11.25
N SER A 99 14.17 12.66 -11.90
CA SER A 99 12.90 11.96 -11.80
C SER A 99 12.95 10.65 -12.58
N ASP A 100 12.38 9.58 -12.01
CA ASP A 100 12.39 8.25 -12.62
C ASP A 100 11.21 7.42 -12.10
N VAL A 101 10.93 6.32 -12.78
CA VAL A 101 9.99 5.30 -12.33
C VAL A 101 10.64 4.50 -11.20
N ASP A 102 9.91 4.34 -10.10
CA ASP A 102 10.32 3.49 -8.98
C ASP A 102 9.50 2.21 -8.96
N LEU A 103 10.18 1.10 -8.77
CA LEU A 103 9.59 -0.22 -8.56
C LEU A 103 10.13 -0.76 -7.24
N GLY A 104 9.24 -1.27 -6.40
CA GLY A 104 9.67 -1.74 -5.10
C GLY A 104 8.80 -2.84 -4.52
N LEU A 105 9.23 -3.32 -3.37
CA LEU A 105 8.52 -4.27 -2.53
C LEU A 105 8.30 -3.65 -1.17
N GLN A 106 7.18 -3.99 -0.54
CA GLN A 106 6.89 -3.56 0.82
C GLN A 106 6.35 -4.71 1.67
N VAL A 107 6.59 -4.60 2.96
CA VAL A 107 5.98 -5.45 3.99
C VAL A 107 5.60 -4.58 5.16
N GLY A 108 4.46 -4.85 5.76
CA GLY A 108 3.98 -4.04 6.87
C GLY A 108 3.02 -4.77 7.78
N GLY A 109 2.80 -4.16 8.91
CA GLY A 109 1.83 -4.61 9.90
C GLY A 109 1.03 -3.46 10.45
N ARG A 110 -0.16 -3.75 10.92
CA ARG A 110 -1.05 -2.80 11.59
C ARG A 110 -1.58 -3.42 12.87
N TRP A 111 -1.82 -2.55 13.83
CA TRP A 111 -2.52 -2.91 15.05
C TRP A 111 -3.61 -1.89 15.32
N PHE A 112 -4.84 -2.36 15.50
CA PHE A 112 -6.01 -1.54 15.78
C PHE A 112 -6.36 -1.61 17.25
N TRP A 113 -6.44 -0.44 17.92
CA TRP A 113 -6.88 -0.37 19.31
C TRP A 113 -8.41 -0.23 19.44
N ASN A 114 -9.10 0.03 18.31
CA ASN A 114 -10.56 -0.01 18.21
C ASN A 114 -10.97 -0.38 16.78
N GLU A 115 -12.25 -0.36 16.49
CA GLU A 115 -12.78 -0.77 15.17
C GLU A 115 -12.39 0.16 14.02
N LYS A 116 -11.94 1.38 14.32
CA LYS A 116 -11.66 2.41 13.32
C LYS A 116 -10.18 2.77 13.23
N TRP A 117 -9.50 2.93 14.37
CA TRP A 117 -8.16 3.50 14.45
C TRP A 117 -7.10 2.47 14.81
N GLY A 118 -5.96 2.61 14.19
CA GLY A 118 -4.79 1.80 14.47
C GLY A 118 -3.49 2.53 14.16
N ILE A 119 -2.39 1.86 14.43
CA ILE A 119 -1.07 2.26 13.99
C ILE A 119 -0.55 1.28 12.96
N TYR A 120 0.31 1.75 12.07
CA TYR A 120 0.97 0.87 11.11
C TYR A 120 2.46 1.12 11.08
N LEU A 121 3.18 0.05 10.74
CA LEU A 121 4.60 0.06 10.43
C LEU A 121 4.79 -0.66 9.12
N GLU A 122 5.44 -0.02 8.17
CA GLU A 122 5.73 -0.59 6.85
C GLU A 122 7.20 -0.34 6.52
N GLY A 123 7.82 -1.31 5.93
CA GLY A 123 9.18 -1.20 5.44
C GLY A 123 9.28 -1.78 4.05
N GLY A 124 10.25 -1.32 3.30
CA GLY A 124 10.44 -1.82 1.95
C GLY A 124 11.65 -1.19 1.27
N GLY A 125 11.73 -1.45 -0.01
CA GLY A 125 12.78 -0.90 -0.83
C GLY A 125 12.49 -1.12 -2.29
N GLY A 126 13.13 -0.34 -3.11
CA GLY A 126 12.98 -0.40 -4.54
C GLY A 126 14.21 0.11 -5.26
N LYS A 127 14.03 0.39 -6.53
CA LYS A 127 15.08 0.88 -7.42
C LYS A 127 15.77 2.13 -6.89
N LEU A 128 15.03 3.02 -6.22
CA LEU A 128 15.52 4.31 -5.74
C LEU A 128 15.88 4.33 -4.25
N GLY A 129 15.93 3.17 -3.61
CA GLY A 129 16.38 3.04 -2.23
C GLY A 129 15.36 2.44 -1.28
N GLY A 130 15.65 2.52 0.01
CA GLY A 130 14.80 2.03 1.07
C GLY A 130 13.64 2.96 1.41
N SER A 131 12.55 2.39 1.89
CA SER A 131 11.41 3.13 2.38
C SER A 131 10.96 2.59 3.72
N ALA A 132 10.42 3.45 4.55
CA ALA A 132 9.78 3.06 5.79
C ALA A 132 8.56 3.95 6.03
N GLY A 133 7.52 3.38 6.59
CA GLY A 133 6.33 4.11 6.99
C GLY A 133 5.96 3.77 8.42
N LEU A 134 5.71 4.78 9.20
CA LEU A 134 5.14 4.65 10.54
C LEU A 134 4.06 5.72 10.67
N GLY A 135 2.89 5.35 11.11
CA GLY A 135 1.81 6.31 11.24
C GLY A 135 0.51 5.71 11.73
N LEU A 136 -0.53 6.48 11.49
CA LEU A 136 -1.89 6.13 11.87
C LEU A 136 -2.64 5.55 10.67
N THR A 137 -3.51 4.61 10.93
CA THR A 137 -4.44 4.06 9.94
C THR A 137 -5.87 4.19 10.45
N MET A 138 -6.77 4.48 9.53
CA MET A 138 -8.19 4.66 9.84
C MET A 138 -9.03 3.84 8.86
N LYS A 139 -9.84 2.94 9.39
CA LYS A 139 -10.86 2.22 8.59
C LYS A 139 -12.02 3.14 8.25
N LEU A 140 -12.42 3.09 6.99
CA LEU A 140 -13.51 3.92 6.47
C LEU A 140 -14.83 3.18 6.37
#